data_e9a35e4e69679f7483d90ae8f7295549
#
_entry.id   e9a35e4e69679f7483d90ae8f7295549
#
_cell.length_a   1.000
_cell.length_b   1.000
_cell.length_c   1.000
_cell.angle_alpha   90.00
_cell.angle_beta   90.00
_cell.angle_gamma   90.00
#
_symmetry.space_group_name_H-M   'P 1'
#
loop_
_entity.id
_entity.type
_entity.pdbx_description
1 polymer ?
#
loop_
_entity_poly.entity_id
_entity_poly.type
_entity_poly.pdbx_seq_one_letter_code
_entity_poly.pdbx_strand_id
1 'polypeptide(L)'
;MGTVRWNIAPETISLVILGIIWVYSRKGSHLPSLKNRMFQGCLTVTFAAMTSNILSTFMLYDYIRVPVLLTWAVTTVYFILTPLMGLVYYLYVVSIIYEERPQLKNMILAGVIPAVFYALLVLSNPFTGCMFSITEGNYTQGNCILLTYLVFYAYCVGCILVAVRNRIYIDRQIYRILAAFPVLAVLVILFQQLYPEIILSGSAATCALLIIYLHLQNRQISLDYLTNVPNRQELLNMLDLMLKRHPEKDFVLMVVSIRDFRQVNNVCGQHGGDEFLKEVCGFLCGIGPQGNVYRFSGDEFALLFTDEEDRLERHVRKCVGDIQTRMAQPWQNRDYQFILP
;
A
#
# COMPACT_ATOMS: atom_id res chain seq x y z
N MET A 1 10.24 -11.80 -44.75
CA MET A 1 9.50 -11.33 -43.57
C MET A 1 10.53 -10.94 -42.53
N GLY A 2 10.64 -9.66 -42.20
CA GLY A 2 11.62 -9.18 -41.22
C GLY A 2 11.32 -9.79 -39.86
N THR A 3 12.35 -10.34 -39.20
CA THR A 3 12.26 -10.82 -37.84
C THR A 3 11.94 -9.62 -36.94
N VAL A 4 10.71 -9.53 -36.45
CA VAL A 4 10.31 -8.52 -35.47
C VAL A 4 11.21 -8.71 -34.25
N ARG A 5 12.12 -7.76 -33.99
CA ARG A 5 12.95 -7.77 -32.78
C ARG A 5 12.16 -7.09 -31.68
N TRP A 6 11.66 -7.87 -30.74
CA TRP A 6 11.00 -7.35 -29.54
C TRP A 6 11.97 -6.54 -28.69
N ASN A 7 11.56 -5.33 -28.35
CA ASN A 7 12.35 -4.50 -27.46
C ASN A 7 12.00 -4.81 -25.99
N ILE A 8 12.88 -5.57 -25.32
CA ILE A 8 12.73 -5.94 -23.90
C ILE A 8 13.42 -4.94 -22.94
N ALA A 9 14.09 -3.92 -23.48
CA ALA A 9 14.81 -2.97 -22.63
C ALA A 9 13.94 -2.28 -21.59
N PRO A 10 12.68 -1.82 -21.89
CA PRO A 10 11.82 -1.21 -20.89
C PRO A 10 11.46 -2.19 -19.76
N GLU A 11 11.21 -3.45 -20.08
CA GLU A 11 10.87 -4.49 -19.12
C GLU A 11 12.07 -4.80 -18.22
N THR A 12 13.27 -4.88 -18.77
CA THR A 12 14.50 -5.13 -17.99
C THR A 12 14.81 -3.99 -17.03
N ILE A 13 14.70 -2.73 -17.48
CA ILE A 13 14.88 -1.56 -16.61
C ILE A 13 13.84 -1.57 -15.48
N SER A 14 12.60 -1.86 -15.81
CA SER A 14 11.51 -1.93 -14.84
C SER A 14 11.72 -3.05 -13.81
N LEU A 15 12.28 -4.20 -14.24
CA LEU A 15 12.61 -5.31 -13.35
C LEU A 15 13.68 -4.91 -12.32
N VAL A 16 14.70 -4.15 -12.74
CA VAL A 16 15.74 -3.61 -11.82
C VAL A 16 15.11 -2.66 -10.81
N ILE A 17 14.26 -1.72 -11.26
CA ILE A 17 13.56 -0.78 -10.37
C ILE A 17 12.69 -1.56 -9.35
N LEU A 18 11.96 -2.56 -9.82
CA LEU A 18 11.12 -3.40 -8.97
C LEU A 18 11.94 -4.16 -7.92
N GLY A 19 13.12 -4.68 -8.31
CA GLY A 19 14.06 -5.34 -7.40
C GLY A 19 14.56 -4.40 -6.31
N ILE A 20 14.87 -3.15 -6.65
CA ILE A 20 15.25 -2.12 -5.66
C ILE A 20 14.10 -1.89 -4.69
N ILE A 21 12.87 -1.65 -5.18
CA ILE A 21 11.69 -1.46 -4.34
C ILE A 21 11.51 -2.67 -3.41
N TRP A 22 11.67 -3.89 -3.91
CA TRP A 22 11.50 -5.12 -3.14
C TRP A 22 12.49 -5.23 -1.98
N VAL A 23 13.78 -4.94 -2.22
CA VAL A 23 14.82 -4.96 -1.19
C VAL A 23 14.54 -3.90 -0.11
N TYR A 24 14.24 -2.68 -0.51
CA TYR A 24 13.99 -1.58 0.43
C TYR A 24 12.68 -1.74 1.21
N SER A 25 11.62 -2.27 0.58
CA SER A 25 10.32 -2.46 1.24
C SER A 25 10.36 -3.50 2.35
N ARG A 26 11.30 -4.46 2.32
CA ARG A 26 11.50 -5.47 3.38
C ARG A 26 12.17 -4.88 4.63
N LYS A 27 13.05 -3.88 4.47
CA LYS A 27 13.79 -3.29 5.60
C LYS A 27 12.94 -2.39 6.49
N GLY A 28 11.86 -1.81 5.99
CA GLY A 28 11.02 -0.84 6.71
C GLY A 28 9.79 -1.43 7.41
N SER A 29 9.53 -2.73 7.28
CA SER A 29 8.26 -3.33 7.71
C SER A 29 8.37 -4.03 9.06
N HIS A 30 8.23 -3.26 10.16
CA HIS A 30 8.21 -3.83 11.51
C HIS A 30 6.83 -4.33 11.99
N LEU A 31 5.75 -4.10 11.25
CA LEU A 31 4.39 -4.53 11.62
C LEU A 31 3.75 -5.35 10.49
N PRO A 32 3.26 -6.58 10.80
CA PRO A 32 2.58 -7.44 9.84
C PRO A 32 1.13 -6.96 9.61
N SER A 33 0.94 -5.86 8.88
CA SER A 33 -0.40 -5.45 8.44
C SER A 33 -0.80 -6.22 7.18
N LEU A 34 -2.12 -6.49 7.01
CA LEU A 34 -2.66 -7.13 5.81
C LEU A 34 -2.25 -6.37 4.54
N LYS A 35 -2.27 -5.03 4.60
CA LYS A 35 -1.85 -4.14 3.50
C LYS A 35 -0.42 -4.37 3.06
N ASN A 36 0.50 -4.50 4.01
CA ASN A 36 1.90 -4.76 3.70
C ASN A 36 2.10 -6.16 3.10
N ARG A 37 1.41 -7.18 3.63
CA ARG A 37 1.44 -8.53 3.05
C ARG A 37 0.92 -8.56 1.61
N MET A 38 -0.18 -7.85 1.32
CA MET A 38 -0.72 -7.73 -0.03
C MET A 38 0.22 -6.95 -0.96
N PHE A 39 0.84 -5.88 -0.48
CA PHE A 39 1.85 -5.14 -1.24
C PHE A 39 3.07 -6.01 -1.58
N GLN A 40 3.59 -6.79 -0.64
CA GLN A 40 4.67 -7.76 -0.90
C GLN A 40 4.23 -8.82 -1.91
N GLY A 41 2.98 -9.27 -1.85
CA GLY A 41 2.39 -10.17 -2.86
C GLY A 41 2.38 -9.53 -4.25
N CYS A 42 2.00 -8.26 -4.37
CA CYS A 42 2.06 -7.53 -5.64
C CYS A 42 3.49 -7.46 -6.20
N LEU A 43 4.48 -7.13 -5.37
CA LEU A 43 5.89 -7.09 -5.77
C LEU A 43 6.37 -8.46 -6.27
N THR A 44 6.08 -9.51 -5.51
CA THR A 44 6.53 -10.88 -5.83
C THR A 44 5.92 -11.38 -7.13
N VAL A 45 4.60 -11.23 -7.33
CA VAL A 45 3.90 -11.67 -8.55
C VAL A 45 4.36 -10.86 -9.76
N THR A 46 4.49 -9.54 -9.62
CA THR A 46 4.98 -8.69 -10.71
C THR A 46 6.42 -9.05 -11.11
N PHE A 47 7.30 -9.27 -10.14
CA PHE A 47 8.67 -9.70 -10.39
C PHE A 47 8.73 -11.05 -11.14
N ALA A 48 7.95 -12.02 -10.69
CA ALA A 48 7.85 -13.33 -11.32
C ALA A 48 7.28 -13.25 -12.76
N ALA A 49 6.24 -12.42 -12.96
CA ALA A 49 5.61 -12.21 -14.26
C ALA A 49 6.61 -11.57 -15.27
N MET A 50 7.33 -10.52 -14.85
CA MET A 50 8.31 -9.85 -15.69
C MET A 50 9.49 -10.79 -16.02
N THR A 51 9.99 -11.53 -15.03
CA THR A 51 11.08 -12.49 -15.23
C THR A 51 10.65 -13.59 -16.20
N SER A 52 9.45 -14.15 -16.03
CA SER A 52 8.92 -15.19 -16.94
C SER A 52 8.70 -14.65 -18.36
N ASN A 53 8.27 -13.39 -18.49
CA ASN A 53 8.10 -12.72 -19.78
C ASN A 53 9.43 -12.57 -20.53
N ILE A 54 10.46 -12.04 -19.85
CA ILE A 54 11.80 -11.89 -20.42
C ILE A 54 12.36 -13.26 -20.82
N LEU A 55 12.29 -14.27 -19.95
CA LEU A 55 12.77 -15.62 -20.23
C LEU A 55 12.03 -16.27 -21.40
N SER A 56 10.69 -16.17 -21.42
CA SER A 56 9.88 -16.67 -22.53
C SER A 56 10.29 -16.02 -23.85
N THR A 57 10.49 -14.71 -23.86
CA THR A 57 10.92 -13.98 -25.05
C THR A 57 12.30 -14.44 -25.54
N PHE A 58 13.28 -14.59 -24.62
CA PHE A 58 14.61 -15.10 -25.00
C PHE A 58 14.55 -16.51 -25.57
N MET A 59 13.73 -17.40 -25.03
CA MET A 59 13.55 -18.76 -25.48
C MET A 59 12.85 -18.81 -26.85
N LEU A 60 11.83 -18.01 -27.07
CA LEU A 60 11.06 -17.96 -28.32
C LEU A 60 11.87 -17.40 -29.50
N TYR A 61 12.86 -16.53 -29.23
CA TYR A 61 13.71 -15.96 -30.27
C TYR A 61 15.06 -16.70 -30.47
N ASP A 62 15.17 -17.91 -29.92
CA ASP A 62 16.35 -18.78 -30.03
C ASP A 62 17.66 -18.12 -29.53
N TYR A 63 17.56 -17.11 -28.69
CA TYR A 63 18.73 -16.54 -27.99
C TYR A 63 19.34 -17.55 -27.03
N ILE A 64 18.52 -18.47 -26.51
CA ILE A 64 18.93 -19.58 -25.65
C ILE A 64 18.33 -20.86 -26.23
N ARG A 65 19.18 -21.78 -26.68
CA ARG A 65 18.75 -23.09 -27.17
C ARG A 65 18.35 -24.00 -26.02
N VAL A 66 17.04 -24.20 -25.87
CA VAL A 66 16.44 -25.02 -24.83
C VAL A 66 15.42 -25.99 -25.44
N PRO A 67 15.11 -27.11 -24.74
CA PRO A 67 14.04 -27.99 -25.16
C PRO A 67 12.70 -27.25 -25.33
N VAL A 68 11.96 -27.56 -26.40
CA VAL A 68 10.66 -26.96 -26.70
C VAL A 68 9.69 -27.08 -25.51
N LEU A 69 9.75 -28.20 -24.77
CA LEU A 69 8.91 -28.41 -23.55
C LEU A 69 9.18 -27.34 -22.50
N LEU A 70 10.44 -26.92 -22.29
CA LEU A 70 10.77 -25.87 -21.33
C LEU A 70 10.25 -24.51 -21.80
N THR A 71 10.35 -24.20 -23.09
CA THR A 71 9.77 -22.97 -23.68
C THR A 71 8.24 -22.95 -23.47
N TRP A 72 7.56 -24.08 -23.71
CA TRP A 72 6.13 -24.22 -23.42
C TRP A 72 5.82 -23.93 -21.94
N ALA A 73 6.56 -24.55 -21.04
CA ALA A 73 6.35 -24.38 -19.59
C ALA A 73 6.52 -22.93 -19.15
N VAL A 74 7.63 -22.27 -19.56
CA VAL A 74 7.91 -20.87 -19.19
C VAL A 74 6.87 -19.92 -19.80
N THR A 75 6.47 -20.14 -21.05
CA THR A 75 5.43 -19.34 -21.71
C THR A 75 4.07 -19.52 -21.04
N THR A 76 3.72 -20.74 -20.63
CA THR A 76 2.50 -21.01 -19.88
C THR A 76 2.49 -20.27 -18.53
N VAL A 77 3.62 -20.30 -17.80
CA VAL A 77 3.79 -19.54 -16.54
C VAL A 77 3.63 -18.04 -16.77
N TYR A 78 4.23 -17.50 -17.82
CA TYR A 78 4.06 -16.10 -18.19
C TYR A 78 2.59 -15.73 -18.44
N PHE A 79 1.85 -16.53 -19.20
CA PHE A 79 0.43 -16.28 -19.46
C PHE A 79 -0.43 -16.34 -18.19
N ILE A 80 -0.13 -17.22 -17.26
CA ILE A 80 -0.83 -17.29 -15.97
C ILE A 80 -0.52 -16.07 -15.10
N LEU A 81 0.76 -15.69 -14.99
CA LEU A 81 1.21 -14.62 -14.11
C LEU A 81 0.78 -13.23 -14.58
N THR A 82 0.61 -13.03 -15.90
CA THR A 82 0.26 -11.70 -16.43
C THR A 82 -1.08 -11.16 -15.92
N PRO A 83 -2.22 -11.86 -16.02
CA PRO A 83 -3.46 -11.37 -15.41
C PRO A 83 -3.47 -11.47 -13.88
N LEU A 84 -2.64 -12.35 -13.31
CA LEU A 84 -2.48 -12.46 -11.86
C LEU A 84 -1.93 -11.15 -11.25
N MET A 85 -1.14 -10.37 -11.99
CA MET A 85 -0.75 -9.02 -11.58
C MET A 85 -1.98 -8.12 -11.35
N GLY A 86 -2.97 -8.20 -12.25
CA GLY A 86 -4.24 -7.48 -12.09
C GLY A 86 -5.03 -7.93 -10.86
N LEU A 87 -5.11 -9.25 -10.63
CA LEU A 87 -5.77 -9.81 -9.45
C LEU A 87 -5.12 -9.33 -8.15
N VAL A 88 -3.79 -9.48 -7.99
CA VAL A 88 -3.13 -9.10 -6.73
C VAL A 88 -3.24 -7.61 -6.46
N TYR A 89 -3.21 -6.79 -7.52
CA TYR A 89 -3.48 -5.35 -7.38
C TYR A 89 -4.92 -5.08 -6.94
N TYR A 90 -5.91 -5.77 -7.54
CA TYR A 90 -7.30 -5.68 -7.11
C TYR A 90 -7.45 -6.08 -5.63
N LEU A 91 -6.84 -7.19 -5.22
CA LEU A 91 -6.88 -7.64 -3.82
C LEU A 91 -6.20 -6.62 -2.88
N TYR A 92 -5.13 -5.97 -3.32
CA TYR A 92 -4.51 -4.88 -2.58
C TYR A 92 -5.46 -3.70 -2.39
N VAL A 93 -6.15 -3.26 -3.45
CA VAL A 93 -7.17 -2.19 -3.38
C VAL A 93 -8.29 -2.56 -2.42
N VAL A 94 -8.81 -3.79 -2.54
CA VAL A 94 -9.86 -4.32 -1.66
C VAL A 94 -9.39 -4.38 -0.21
N SER A 95 -8.15 -4.79 0.05
CA SER A 95 -7.60 -4.85 1.42
C SER A 95 -7.49 -3.48 2.08
N ILE A 96 -7.18 -2.42 1.30
CA ILE A 96 -7.14 -1.04 1.83
C ILE A 96 -8.53 -0.54 2.22
N ILE A 97 -9.55 -0.89 1.41
CA ILE A 97 -10.90 -0.31 1.52
C ILE A 97 -11.78 -1.09 2.50
N TYR A 98 -11.62 -2.40 2.57
CA TYR A 98 -12.52 -3.31 3.29
C TYR A 98 -11.86 -4.06 4.45
N GLU A 99 -10.66 -3.66 4.93
CA GLU A 99 -9.89 -4.39 5.96
C GLU A 99 -10.73 -4.77 7.20
N GLU A 100 -11.60 -3.87 7.66
CA GLU A 100 -12.44 -4.07 8.85
C GLU A 100 -13.91 -4.38 8.53
N ARG A 101 -14.26 -4.65 7.27
CA ARG A 101 -15.65 -4.83 6.84
C ARG A 101 -15.98 -6.28 6.54
N PRO A 102 -17.19 -6.75 6.87
CA PRO A 102 -17.61 -8.14 6.62
C PRO A 102 -17.65 -8.49 5.14
N GLN A 103 -17.74 -7.48 4.25
CA GLN A 103 -17.80 -7.67 2.79
C GLN A 103 -16.45 -8.09 2.17
N LEU A 104 -15.34 -8.03 2.92
CA LEU A 104 -13.99 -8.37 2.44
C LEU A 104 -13.94 -9.75 1.76
N LYS A 105 -14.52 -10.77 2.39
CA LYS A 105 -14.52 -12.13 1.85
C LYS A 105 -15.21 -12.23 0.49
N ASN A 106 -16.35 -11.58 0.32
CA ASN A 106 -17.11 -11.59 -0.93
C ASN A 106 -16.36 -10.86 -2.06
N MET A 107 -15.66 -9.74 -1.73
CA MET A 107 -14.86 -9.02 -2.69
C MET A 107 -13.63 -9.82 -3.12
N ILE A 108 -12.96 -10.52 -2.20
CA ILE A 108 -11.86 -11.43 -2.53
C ILE A 108 -12.35 -12.54 -3.45
N LEU A 109 -13.46 -13.19 -3.12
CA LEU A 109 -14.02 -14.28 -3.93
C LEU A 109 -14.38 -13.80 -5.34
N ALA A 110 -15.04 -12.65 -5.45
CA ALA A 110 -15.40 -12.04 -6.74
C ALA A 110 -14.15 -11.76 -7.61
N GLY A 111 -13.01 -11.36 -7.00
CA GLY A 111 -11.76 -11.17 -7.71
C GLY A 111 -11.10 -12.49 -8.13
N VAL A 112 -11.13 -13.52 -7.30
CA VAL A 112 -10.43 -14.79 -7.56
C VAL A 112 -11.09 -15.62 -8.67
N ILE A 113 -12.42 -15.60 -8.77
CA ILE A 113 -13.15 -16.41 -9.75
C ILE A 113 -12.67 -16.20 -11.21
N PRO A 114 -12.57 -14.96 -11.75
CA PRO A 114 -12.09 -14.75 -13.11
C PRO A 114 -10.66 -15.26 -13.34
N ALA A 115 -9.77 -15.09 -12.33
CA ALA A 115 -8.39 -15.56 -12.41
C ALA A 115 -8.30 -17.09 -12.47
N VAL A 116 -9.10 -17.81 -11.66
CA VAL A 116 -9.14 -19.27 -11.66
C VAL A 116 -9.65 -19.77 -13.01
N PHE A 117 -10.73 -19.20 -13.52
CA PHE A 117 -11.26 -19.55 -14.84
C PHE A 117 -10.22 -19.34 -15.94
N TYR A 118 -9.55 -18.19 -15.94
CA TYR A 118 -8.50 -17.90 -16.91
C TYR A 118 -7.30 -18.86 -16.77
N ALA A 119 -6.85 -19.15 -15.55
CA ALA A 119 -5.75 -20.09 -15.31
C ALA A 119 -6.07 -21.50 -15.83
N LEU A 120 -7.30 -21.99 -15.63
CA LEU A 120 -7.75 -23.27 -16.17
C LEU A 120 -7.73 -23.28 -17.71
N LEU A 121 -8.11 -22.17 -18.34
CA LEU A 121 -8.07 -22.04 -19.80
C LEU A 121 -6.63 -22.05 -20.31
N VAL A 122 -5.70 -21.36 -19.64
CA VAL A 122 -4.27 -21.41 -20.01
C VAL A 122 -3.66 -22.79 -19.79
N LEU A 123 -4.02 -23.48 -18.70
CA LEU A 123 -3.56 -24.84 -18.43
C LEU A 123 -4.11 -25.88 -19.44
N SER A 124 -5.27 -25.62 -20.05
CA SER A 124 -5.79 -26.46 -21.13
C SER A 124 -5.14 -26.21 -22.48
N ASN A 125 -4.30 -25.17 -22.60
CA ASN A 125 -3.69 -24.77 -23.87
C ASN A 125 -2.86 -25.87 -24.58
N PRO A 126 -2.11 -26.76 -23.88
CA PRO A 126 -1.40 -27.85 -24.55
C PRO A 126 -2.30 -28.76 -25.39
N PHE A 127 -3.59 -28.85 -25.05
CA PHE A 127 -4.58 -29.68 -25.75
C PHE A 127 -5.38 -28.87 -26.77
N THR A 128 -5.61 -27.60 -26.53
CA THR A 128 -6.52 -26.76 -27.33
C THR A 128 -5.81 -25.84 -28.32
N GLY A 129 -4.55 -25.44 -28.03
CA GLY A 129 -3.82 -24.45 -28.81
C GLY A 129 -4.49 -23.06 -28.85
N CYS A 130 -5.51 -22.82 -27.97
CA CYS A 130 -6.33 -21.61 -28.00
C CYS A 130 -5.57 -20.34 -27.69
N MET A 131 -4.58 -20.38 -26.76
CA MET A 131 -3.85 -19.21 -26.32
C MET A 131 -2.61 -18.96 -27.17
N PHE A 132 -1.81 -19.99 -27.38
CA PHE A 132 -0.62 -19.95 -28.22
C PHE A 132 -0.23 -21.35 -28.68
N SER A 133 0.51 -21.45 -29.78
CA SER A 133 1.17 -22.69 -30.16
C SER A 133 2.62 -22.45 -30.55
N ILE A 134 3.47 -23.45 -30.30
CA ILE A 134 4.88 -23.43 -30.64
C ILE A 134 5.11 -24.66 -31.53
N THR A 135 5.23 -24.45 -32.85
CA THR A 135 5.39 -25.51 -33.84
C THR A 135 6.72 -25.28 -34.55
N GLU A 136 7.61 -26.26 -34.54
CA GLU A 136 8.94 -26.20 -35.20
C GLU A 136 9.76 -24.96 -34.80
N GLY A 137 9.65 -24.50 -33.53
CA GLY A 137 10.35 -23.31 -33.03
C GLY A 137 9.66 -21.98 -33.36
N ASN A 138 8.56 -21.98 -34.11
CA ASN A 138 7.79 -20.76 -34.41
C ASN A 138 6.63 -20.58 -33.44
N TYR A 139 6.60 -19.41 -32.80
CA TYR A 139 5.48 -18.98 -31.96
C TYR A 139 4.33 -18.44 -32.80
N THR A 140 3.13 -18.91 -32.56
CA THR A 140 1.91 -18.37 -33.14
C THR A 140 0.89 -18.05 -32.06
N GLN A 141 0.23 -16.90 -32.20
CA GLN A 141 -0.82 -16.47 -31.27
C GLN A 141 -2.11 -17.24 -31.55
N GLY A 142 -2.75 -17.73 -30.49
CA GLY A 142 -4.05 -18.37 -30.58
C GLY A 142 -5.21 -17.37 -30.58
N ASN A 143 -6.40 -17.84 -30.97
CA ASN A 143 -7.60 -17.00 -31.06
C ASN A 143 -8.07 -16.45 -29.71
N CYS A 144 -7.72 -17.09 -28.59
CA CYS A 144 -8.14 -16.68 -27.24
C CYS A 144 -7.17 -15.69 -26.57
N ILE A 145 -6.09 -15.25 -27.24
CA ILE A 145 -5.12 -14.33 -26.63
C ILE A 145 -5.77 -13.01 -26.15
N LEU A 146 -6.81 -12.56 -26.87
CA LEU A 146 -7.56 -11.37 -26.50
C LEU A 146 -8.17 -11.47 -25.09
N LEU A 147 -8.47 -12.67 -24.60
CA LEU A 147 -9.02 -12.90 -23.28
C LEU A 147 -8.04 -12.49 -22.16
N THR A 148 -6.73 -12.58 -22.41
CA THR A 148 -5.69 -12.09 -21.47
C THR A 148 -5.87 -10.61 -21.18
N TYR A 149 -6.08 -9.83 -22.24
CA TYR A 149 -6.30 -8.37 -22.12
C TYR A 149 -7.65 -8.07 -21.48
N LEU A 150 -8.72 -8.82 -21.84
CA LEU A 150 -10.05 -8.62 -21.27
C LEU A 150 -10.08 -8.88 -19.76
N VAL A 151 -9.42 -9.94 -19.28
CA VAL A 151 -9.32 -10.25 -17.85
C VAL A 151 -8.55 -9.15 -17.12
N PHE A 152 -7.45 -8.67 -17.70
CA PHE A 152 -6.70 -7.55 -17.12
C PHE A 152 -7.54 -6.27 -17.05
N TYR A 153 -8.22 -5.90 -18.13
CA TYR A 153 -9.11 -4.73 -18.14
C TYR A 153 -10.26 -4.86 -17.13
N ALA A 154 -10.81 -6.06 -16.97
CA ALA A 154 -11.84 -6.32 -15.96
C ALA A 154 -11.33 -6.01 -14.54
N TYR A 155 -10.10 -6.37 -14.21
CA TYR A 155 -9.48 -5.99 -12.93
C TYR A 155 -9.26 -4.48 -12.82
N CYS A 156 -8.82 -3.81 -13.87
CA CYS A 156 -8.67 -2.35 -13.87
C CYS A 156 -10.01 -1.64 -13.61
N VAL A 157 -11.07 -2.06 -14.31
CA VAL A 157 -12.43 -1.54 -14.11
C VAL A 157 -12.92 -1.86 -12.70
N GLY A 158 -12.72 -3.09 -12.22
CA GLY A 158 -13.05 -3.49 -10.85
C GLY A 158 -12.39 -2.61 -9.79
N CYS A 159 -11.10 -2.29 -9.94
CA CYS A 159 -10.38 -1.38 -9.04
C CYS A 159 -11.00 0.03 -9.05
N ILE A 160 -11.30 0.57 -10.23
CA ILE A 160 -11.93 1.89 -10.36
C ILE A 160 -13.32 1.90 -9.71
N LEU A 161 -14.15 0.90 -9.99
CA LEU A 161 -15.50 0.81 -9.42
C LEU A 161 -15.48 0.72 -7.89
N VAL A 162 -14.59 -0.11 -7.34
CA VAL A 162 -14.40 -0.25 -5.89
C VAL A 162 -13.93 1.07 -5.28
N ALA A 163 -12.96 1.75 -5.89
CA ALA A 163 -12.45 3.03 -5.42
C ALA A 163 -13.52 4.14 -5.48
N VAL A 164 -14.25 4.26 -6.61
CA VAL A 164 -15.28 5.30 -6.80
C VAL A 164 -16.45 5.10 -5.84
N ARG A 165 -16.92 3.85 -5.69
CA ARG A 165 -18.04 3.51 -4.78
C ARG A 165 -17.72 3.86 -3.32
N ASN A 166 -16.45 3.76 -2.94
CA ASN A 166 -16.00 4.00 -1.57
C ASN A 166 -15.24 5.33 -1.40
N ARG A 167 -15.32 6.25 -2.35
CA ARG A 167 -14.57 7.52 -2.36
C ARG A 167 -14.73 8.37 -1.08
N ILE A 168 -15.88 8.27 -0.42
CA ILE A 168 -16.20 9.02 0.81
C ILE A 168 -15.45 8.44 2.02
N TYR A 169 -15.12 7.14 1.97
CA TYR A 169 -14.48 6.41 3.07
C TYR A 169 -12.95 6.33 2.94
N ILE A 170 -12.40 6.83 1.85
CA ILE A 170 -10.97 6.74 1.54
C ILE A 170 -10.37 8.13 1.59
N ASP A 171 -9.16 8.26 2.14
CA ASP A 171 -8.37 9.47 2.05
C ASP A 171 -8.21 9.91 0.59
N ARG A 172 -8.32 11.22 0.34
CA ARG A 172 -8.27 11.82 -0.99
C ARG A 172 -6.95 11.50 -1.74
N GLN A 173 -5.84 11.37 -1.02
CA GLN A 173 -4.56 11.01 -1.63
C GLN A 173 -4.56 9.55 -2.06
N ILE A 174 -5.02 8.64 -1.19
CA ILE A 174 -5.12 7.21 -1.51
C ILE A 174 -6.09 6.99 -2.67
N TYR A 175 -7.26 7.65 -2.65
CA TYR A 175 -8.22 7.56 -3.75
C TYR A 175 -7.60 7.93 -5.09
N ARG A 176 -6.86 9.04 -5.16
CA ARG A 176 -6.18 9.47 -6.41
C ARG A 176 -5.17 8.43 -6.91
N ILE A 177 -4.39 7.84 -6.02
CA ILE A 177 -3.40 6.82 -6.39
C ILE A 177 -4.11 5.54 -6.87
N LEU A 178 -5.11 5.05 -6.14
CA LEU A 178 -5.84 3.83 -6.49
C LEU A 178 -6.64 3.97 -7.79
N ALA A 179 -7.13 5.16 -8.12
CA ALA A 179 -7.87 5.43 -9.34
C ALA A 179 -6.96 5.72 -10.54
N ALA A 180 -5.85 6.44 -10.34
CA ALA A 180 -4.94 6.82 -11.42
C ALA A 180 -4.20 5.63 -12.02
N PHE A 181 -3.82 4.64 -11.20
CA PHE A 181 -3.04 3.51 -11.67
C PHE A 181 -3.76 2.64 -12.71
N PRO A 182 -5.00 2.15 -12.49
CA PRO A 182 -5.68 1.36 -13.51
C PRO A 182 -5.84 2.10 -14.84
N VAL A 183 -6.03 3.42 -14.78
CA VAL A 183 -6.10 4.26 -15.97
C VAL A 183 -4.77 4.26 -16.72
N LEU A 184 -3.65 4.49 -15.99
CA LEU A 184 -2.31 4.43 -16.57
C LEU A 184 -2.02 3.04 -17.17
N ALA A 185 -2.37 1.97 -16.47
CA ALA A 185 -2.17 0.61 -16.93
C ALA A 185 -2.93 0.31 -18.23
N VAL A 186 -4.19 0.76 -18.32
CA VAL A 186 -4.99 0.65 -19.56
C VAL A 186 -4.33 1.40 -20.71
N LEU A 187 -3.87 2.64 -20.48
CA LEU A 187 -3.19 3.43 -21.51
C LEU A 187 -1.90 2.76 -22.01
N VAL A 188 -1.08 2.22 -21.11
CA VAL A 188 0.16 1.54 -21.48
C VAL A 188 -0.13 0.26 -22.27
N ILE A 189 -1.14 -0.51 -21.90
CA ILE A 189 -1.50 -1.74 -22.63
C ILE A 189 -2.10 -1.41 -23.99
N LEU A 190 -2.93 -0.38 -24.11
CA LEU A 190 -3.41 0.09 -25.40
C LEU A 190 -2.26 0.54 -26.31
N PHE A 191 -1.27 1.25 -25.75
CA PHE A 191 -0.07 1.62 -26.49
C PHE A 191 0.71 0.38 -26.96
N GLN A 192 0.88 -0.62 -26.08
CA GLN A 192 1.56 -1.89 -26.43
C GLN A 192 0.78 -2.67 -27.51
N GLN A 193 -0.54 -2.59 -27.54
CA GLN A 193 -1.35 -3.21 -28.62
C GLN A 193 -1.12 -2.53 -29.99
N LEU A 194 -0.88 -1.21 -30.00
CA LEU A 194 -0.55 -0.45 -31.21
C LEU A 194 0.89 -0.70 -31.68
N TYR A 195 1.80 -0.93 -30.74
CA TYR A 195 3.23 -1.17 -30.96
C TYR A 195 3.68 -2.48 -30.31
N PRO A 196 3.27 -3.62 -30.87
CA PRO A 196 3.52 -4.93 -30.24
C PRO A 196 5.02 -5.27 -30.11
N GLU A 197 5.88 -4.57 -30.83
CA GLU A 197 7.35 -4.73 -30.76
C GLU A 197 7.96 -4.27 -29.43
N ILE A 198 7.22 -3.45 -28.63
CA ILE A 198 7.70 -2.89 -27.37
C ILE A 198 6.97 -3.56 -26.21
N ILE A 199 7.70 -4.26 -25.36
CA ILE A 199 7.11 -4.89 -24.17
C ILE A 199 7.12 -3.90 -23.03
N LEU A 200 5.91 -3.49 -22.58
CA LEU A 200 5.68 -2.46 -21.56
C LEU A 200 4.78 -2.90 -20.40
N SER A 201 4.25 -4.13 -20.44
CA SER A 201 3.26 -4.60 -19.48
C SER A 201 3.74 -4.52 -18.02
N GLY A 202 4.98 -4.92 -17.75
CA GLY A 202 5.59 -4.84 -16.44
C GLY A 202 5.98 -3.42 -16.04
N SER A 203 6.27 -2.53 -17.01
CA SER A 203 6.65 -1.15 -16.73
C SER A 203 5.51 -0.37 -16.06
N ALA A 204 4.27 -0.53 -16.54
CA ALA A 204 3.10 0.08 -15.92
C ALA A 204 2.89 -0.40 -14.47
N ALA A 205 3.00 -1.71 -14.24
CA ALA A 205 2.87 -2.30 -12.91
C ALA A 205 3.99 -1.81 -11.97
N THR A 206 5.22 -1.71 -12.47
CA THR A 206 6.37 -1.21 -11.68
C THR A 206 6.18 0.26 -11.30
N CYS A 207 5.75 1.12 -12.22
CA CYS A 207 5.44 2.54 -11.91
C CYS A 207 4.36 2.66 -10.82
N ALA A 208 3.33 1.82 -10.89
CA ALA A 208 2.29 1.80 -9.87
C ALA A 208 2.83 1.42 -8.49
N LEU A 209 3.56 0.31 -8.44
CA LEU A 209 4.13 -0.18 -7.20
C LEU A 209 5.15 0.81 -6.61
N LEU A 210 5.88 1.54 -7.46
CA LEU A 210 6.73 2.64 -7.02
C LEU A 210 5.94 3.78 -6.39
N ILE A 211 4.85 4.21 -7.02
CA ILE A 211 3.98 5.27 -6.47
C ILE A 211 3.37 4.84 -5.12
N ILE A 212 2.89 3.59 -5.04
CA ILE A 212 2.36 3.02 -3.80
C ILE A 212 3.45 2.98 -2.73
N TYR A 213 4.66 2.50 -3.08
CA TYR A 213 5.79 2.42 -2.17
C TYR A 213 6.16 3.80 -1.61
N LEU A 214 6.30 4.81 -2.46
CA LEU A 214 6.58 6.19 -2.05
C LEU A 214 5.48 6.75 -1.13
N HIS A 215 4.21 6.43 -1.43
CA HIS A 215 3.10 6.83 -0.56
C HIS A 215 3.13 6.13 0.80
N LEU A 216 3.45 4.83 0.85
CA LEU A 216 3.61 4.10 2.10
C LEU A 216 4.78 4.63 2.93
N GLN A 217 5.90 5.00 2.30
CA GLN A 217 7.04 5.63 2.96
C GLN A 217 6.67 7.02 3.52
N ASN A 218 5.95 7.83 2.77
CA ASN A 218 5.49 9.14 3.24
C ASN A 218 4.52 9.02 4.43
N ARG A 219 3.75 7.93 4.53
CA ARG A 219 2.91 7.67 5.72
C ARG A 219 3.72 7.27 6.96
N GLN A 220 4.87 6.64 6.81
CA GLN A 220 5.77 6.38 7.96
C GLN A 220 6.32 7.67 8.56
N ILE A 221 6.36 8.77 7.78
CA ILE A 221 6.70 10.12 8.26
C ILE A 221 5.55 10.76 9.07
N SER A 222 4.36 10.15 9.10
CA SER A 222 3.20 10.63 9.88
C SER A 222 3.35 10.38 11.38
N LEU A 223 4.36 9.61 11.81
CA LEU A 223 4.67 9.41 13.22
C LEU A 223 5.78 10.36 13.66
N ASP A 224 5.72 10.81 14.90
CA ASP A 224 6.82 11.50 15.53
C ASP A 224 7.95 10.52 15.86
N TYR A 225 9.17 10.83 15.43
CA TYR A 225 10.32 9.93 15.55
C TYR A 225 10.74 9.64 17.00
N LEU A 226 10.41 10.53 17.93
CA LEU A 226 10.80 10.41 19.33
C LEU A 226 9.77 9.63 20.16
N THR A 227 8.50 10.00 20.01
CA THR A 227 7.39 9.48 20.83
C THR A 227 6.59 8.38 20.18
N ASN A 228 6.79 8.15 18.87
CA ASN A 228 6.12 7.14 18.06
C ASN A 228 4.58 7.27 18.01
N VAL A 229 4.03 8.42 18.44
CA VAL A 229 2.62 8.77 18.22
C VAL A 229 2.47 9.56 16.92
N PRO A 230 1.26 9.62 16.34
CA PRO A 230 1.01 10.42 15.15
C PRO A 230 1.40 11.88 15.36
N ASN A 231 1.99 12.48 14.32
CA ASN A 231 2.45 13.87 14.37
C ASN A 231 1.33 14.86 14.00
N ARG A 232 1.65 16.15 14.00
CA ARG A 232 0.74 17.25 13.64
C ARG A 232 0.07 17.05 12.27
N GLN A 233 0.82 16.55 11.27
CA GLN A 233 0.27 16.36 9.94
C GLN A 233 -0.85 15.32 9.92
N GLU A 234 -0.67 14.23 10.68
CA GLU A 234 -1.70 13.18 10.78
C GLU A 234 -2.93 13.66 11.57
N LEU A 235 -2.74 14.50 12.60
CA LEU A 235 -3.87 15.16 13.28
C LEU A 235 -4.69 16.00 12.29
N LEU A 236 -4.03 16.83 11.47
CA LEU A 236 -4.73 17.66 10.49
C LEU A 236 -5.46 16.82 9.43
N ASN A 237 -4.84 15.73 8.99
CA ASN A 237 -5.47 14.78 8.06
C ASN A 237 -6.72 14.13 8.69
N MET A 238 -6.64 13.74 9.97
CA MET A 238 -7.76 13.14 10.68
C MET A 238 -8.91 14.13 10.87
N LEU A 239 -8.60 15.37 11.28
CA LEU A 239 -9.61 16.43 11.42
C LEU A 239 -10.32 16.74 10.10
N ASP A 240 -9.57 16.88 9.00
CA ASP A 240 -10.14 17.09 7.66
C ASP A 240 -11.05 15.94 7.23
N LEU A 241 -10.66 14.71 7.55
CA LEU A 241 -11.46 13.52 7.28
C LEU A 241 -12.75 13.48 8.09
N MET A 242 -12.68 13.82 9.38
CA MET A 242 -13.84 13.84 10.29
C MET A 242 -14.85 14.92 9.90
N LEU A 243 -14.38 16.13 9.63
CA LEU A 243 -15.22 17.25 9.19
C LEU A 243 -15.95 16.95 7.88
N LYS A 244 -15.33 16.17 6.99
CA LYS A 244 -15.94 15.76 5.71
C LYS A 244 -16.91 14.60 5.83
N ARG A 245 -16.63 13.63 6.72
CA ARG A 245 -17.44 12.41 6.85
C ARG A 245 -18.62 12.53 7.78
N HIS A 246 -18.45 13.31 8.83
CA HIS A 246 -19.41 13.47 9.93
C HIS A 246 -19.52 14.93 10.35
N PRO A 247 -20.00 15.83 9.44
CA PRO A 247 -20.13 17.26 9.76
C PRO A 247 -21.07 17.54 10.94
N GLU A 248 -21.94 16.57 11.25
CA GLU A 248 -22.93 16.64 12.34
C GLU A 248 -22.40 16.11 13.70
N LYS A 249 -21.17 15.54 13.73
CA LYS A 249 -20.63 14.99 14.97
C LYS A 249 -19.71 15.98 15.66
N ASP A 250 -20.00 16.19 16.94
CA ASP A 250 -19.14 16.97 17.81
C ASP A 250 -17.85 16.20 18.12
N PHE A 251 -16.76 16.93 18.25
CA PHE A 251 -15.50 16.43 18.74
C PHE A 251 -14.82 17.47 19.63
N VAL A 252 -13.95 17.01 20.52
CA VAL A 252 -13.14 17.89 21.37
C VAL A 252 -11.68 17.65 21.05
N LEU A 253 -10.96 18.72 20.72
CA LEU A 253 -9.51 18.73 20.59
C LEU A 253 -8.92 19.37 21.85
N MET A 254 -8.23 18.55 22.66
CA MET A 254 -7.49 19.02 23.83
C MET A 254 -6.01 19.17 23.47
N VAL A 255 -5.44 20.32 23.74
CA VAL A 255 -3.98 20.54 23.58
C VAL A 255 -3.36 20.63 24.98
N VAL A 256 -2.35 19.81 25.19
CA VAL A 256 -1.53 19.76 26.41
C VAL A 256 -0.13 20.27 26.08
N SER A 257 0.27 21.37 26.70
CA SER A 257 1.61 21.97 26.55
C SER A 257 2.39 21.84 27.84
N ILE A 258 3.66 21.45 27.75
CA ILE A 258 4.55 21.34 28.90
C ILE A 258 5.16 22.72 29.13
N ARG A 259 4.78 23.34 30.23
CA ARG A 259 5.29 24.66 30.58
C ARG A 259 6.77 24.59 30.92
N ASP A 260 7.54 25.56 30.42
CA ASP A 260 8.98 25.71 30.70
C ASP A 260 9.85 24.47 30.37
N PHE A 261 9.45 23.67 29.36
CA PHE A 261 10.20 22.48 28.91
C PHE A 261 11.68 22.77 28.62
N ARG A 262 12.00 24.03 28.24
CA ARG A 262 13.39 24.47 28.08
C ARG A 262 14.21 24.34 29.36
N GLN A 263 13.60 24.52 30.54
CA GLN A 263 14.28 24.31 31.82
C GLN A 263 14.61 22.84 32.07
N VAL A 264 13.70 21.93 31.69
CA VAL A 264 13.96 20.49 31.74
C VAL A 264 15.21 20.14 30.90
N ASN A 265 15.28 20.65 29.68
CA ASN A 265 16.47 20.47 28.82
C ASN A 265 17.73 21.06 29.40
N ASN A 266 17.65 22.23 30.06
CA ASN A 266 18.81 22.87 30.66
C ASN A 266 19.35 22.09 31.87
N VAL A 267 18.48 21.44 32.64
CA VAL A 267 18.87 20.67 33.84
C VAL A 267 19.32 19.27 33.50
N CYS A 268 18.53 18.55 32.65
CA CYS A 268 18.74 17.12 32.35
C CYS A 268 19.48 16.86 31.05
N GLY A 269 19.82 17.93 30.31
CA GLY A 269 20.30 17.79 28.94
C GLY A 269 19.22 17.38 27.95
N GLN A 270 19.56 17.40 26.68
CA GLN A 270 18.62 17.07 25.60
C GLN A 270 18.10 15.63 25.67
N HIS A 271 18.97 14.68 26.04
CA HIS A 271 18.59 13.28 26.21
C HIS A 271 17.58 13.07 27.36
N GLY A 272 17.78 13.76 28.48
CA GLY A 272 16.83 13.73 29.60
C GLY A 272 15.48 14.34 29.25
N GLY A 273 15.47 15.43 28.47
CA GLY A 273 14.23 16.01 27.92
C GLY A 273 13.50 15.07 26.96
N ASP A 274 14.22 14.35 26.12
CA ASP A 274 13.66 13.36 25.20
C ASP A 274 13.00 12.20 25.95
N GLU A 275 13.64 11.67 27.00
CA GLU A 275 13.06 10.61 27.86
C GLU A 275 11.81 11.12 28.60
N PHE A 276 11.86 12.35 29.10
CA PHE A 276 10.71 12.97 29.74
C PHE A 276 9.52 13.13 28.76
N LEU A 277 9.76 13.53 27.52
CA LEU A 277 8.69 13.60 26.50
C LEU A 277 8.07 12.23 26.20
N LYS A 278 8.88 11.14 26.17
CA LYS A 278 8.39 9.78 26.00
C LYS A 278 7.52 9.35 27.18
N GLU A 279 7.91 9.70 28.40
CA GLU A 279 7.17 9.38 29.62
C GLU A 279 5.81 10.11 29.64
N VAL A 280 5.80 11.41 29.33
CA VAL A 280 4.56 12.20 29.22
C VAL A 280 3.65 11.63 28.13
N CYS A 281 4.22 11.30 26.98
CA CYS A 281 3.49 10.68 25.88
C CYS A 281 2.85 9.35 26.30
N GLY A 282 3.61 8.47 26.96
CA GLY A 282 3.11 7.19 27.47
C GLY A 282 1.95 7.37 28.45
N PHE A 283 2.06 8.35 29.35
CA PHE A 283 0.96 8.70 30.27
C PHE A 283 -0.27 9.17 29.51
N LEU A 284 -0.13 10.12 28.57
CA LEU A 284 -1.25 10.64 27.78
C LEU A 284 -1.91 9.54 26.93
N CYS A 285 -1.15 8.62 26.38
CA CYS A 285 -1.69 7.45 25.67
C CYS A 285 -2.47 6.50 26.58
N GLY A 286 -2.11 6.43 27.87
CA GLY A 286 -2.81 5.60 28.86
C GLY A 286 -4.15 6.16 29.33
N ILE A 287 -4.32 7.48 29.35
CA ILE A 287 -5.53 8.16 29.82
C ILE A 287 -6.39 8.71 28.67
N GLY A 288 -5.79 9.00 27.53
CA GLY A 288 -6.44 9.59 26.36
C GLY A 288 -7.24 8.58 25.54
N PRO A 289 -7.95 9.06 24.51
CA PRO A 289 -8.67 8.19 23.58
C PRO A 289 -7.68 7.29 22.82
N GLN A 290 -8.01 6.01 22.72
CA GLN A 290 -7.12 5.03 22.07
C GLN A 290 -6.80 5.43 20.62
N GLY A 291 -5.51 5.56 20.30
CA GLY A 291 -5.04 5.90 18.95
C GLY A 291 -5.19 7.35 18.53
N ASN A 292 -5.76 8.22 19.39
CA ASN A 292 -6.04 9.63 19.09
C ASN A 292 -5.20 10.62 19.93
N VAL A 293 -3.98 10.21 20.27
CA VAL A 293 -2.97 11.06 20.88
C VAL A 293 -1.92 11.42 19.83
N TYR A 294 -1.61 12.70 19.68
CA TYR A 294 -0.75 13.25 18.65
C TYR A 294 0.35 14.12 19.26
N ARG A 295 1.53 14.13 18.70
CA ARG A 295 2.54 15.16 19.01
C ARG A 295 2.34 16.35 18.09
N PHE A 296 1.83 17.45 18.65
CA PHE A 296 1.46 18.63 17.88
C PHE A 296 2.64 19.54 17.57
N SER A 297 3.54 19.72 18.54
CA SER A 297 4.75 20.51 18.43
C SER A 297 5.85 19.93 19.34
N GLY A 298 6.97 20.59 19.53
CA GLY A 298 8.12 20.12 20.32
C GLY A 298 7.75 19.57 21.71
N ASP A 299 6.99 20.34 22.48
CA ASP A 299 6.55 20.07 23.86
C ASP A 299 5.02 20.06 24.01
N GLU A 300 4.30 20.00 22.87
CA GLU A 300 2.83 20.03 22.83
C GLU A 300 2.27 18.70 22.31
N PHE A 301 1.28 18.19 23.00
CA PHE A 301 0.49 17.02 22.63
C PHE A 301 -0.96 17.39 22.39
N ALA A 302 -1.61 16.72 21.46
CA ALA A 302 -3.03 16.90 21.17
C ALA A 302 -3.77 15.58 21.36
N LEU A 303 -4.92 15.63 22.02
CA LEU A 303 -5.81 14.49 22.22
C LEU A 303 -7.14 14.80 21.53
N LEU A 304 -7.57 13.92 20.65
CA LEU A 304 -8.79 14.07 19.86
C LEU A 304 -9.87 13.13 20.37
N PHE A 305 -10.93 13.67 20.98
CA PHE A 305 -12.07 12.93 21.49
C PHE A 305 -13.22 12.95 20.48
N THR A 306 -13.77 11.77 20.18
CA THR A 306 -14.76 11.57 19.11
C THR A 306 -15.96 10.73 19.56
N ASP A 307 -16.16 10.63 20.86
CA ASP A 307 -17.24 9.83 21.46
C ASP A 307 -18.64 10.40 21.14
N GLU A 308 -19.68 9.63 21.48
CA GLU A 308 -21.05 10.13 21.48
C GLU A 308 -21.22 11.23 22.55
N GLU A 309 -22.09 12.20 22.28
CA GLU A 309 -22.25 13.47 23.02
C GLU A 309 -22.26 13.31 24.56
N ASP A 310 -23.05 12.35 25.07
CA ASP A 310 -23.15 12.06 26.50
C ASP A 310 -21.88 11.46 27.13
N ARG A 311 -21.02 10.85 26.35
CA ARG A 311 -19.75 10.25 26.79
C ARG A 311 -18.58 11.20 26.61
N LEU A 312 -18.65 12.06 25.60
CA LEU A 312 -17.60 12.99 25.21
C LEU A 312 -17.23 13.91 26.40
N GLU A 313 -18.20 14.58 27.00
CA GLU A 313 -17.94 15.49 28.12
C GLU A 313 -17.35 14.76 29.33
N ARG A 314 -17.87 13.58 29.66
CA ARG A 314 -17.35 12.76 30.77
C ARG A 314 -15.90 12.29 30.52
N HIS A 315 -15.59 11.84 29.33
CA HIS A 315 -14.23 11.42 28.97
C HIS A 315 -13.25 12.59 29.05
N VAL A 316 -13.63 13.74 28.51
CA VAL A 316 -12.79 14.96 28.55
C VAL A 316 -12.55 15.39 30.01
N ARG A 317 -13.63 15.50 30.84
CA ARG A 317 -13.50 15.87 32.26
C ARG A 317 -12.62 14.89 33.05
N LYS A 318 -12.79 13.58 32.81
CA LYS A 318 -11.95 12.55 33.45
C LYS A 318 -10.48 12.73 33.05
N CYS A 319 -10.21 12.89 31.76
CA CYS A 319 -8.84 13.07 31.24
C CYS A 319 -8.17 14.32 31.83
N VAL A 320 -8.89 15.44 31.93
CA VAL A 320 -8.42 16.67 32.60
C VAL A 320 -8.08 16.41 34.07
N GLY A 321 -8.95 15.70 34.78
CA GLY A 321 -8.71 15.35 36.20
C GLY A 321 -7.49 14.46 36.39
N ASP A 322 -7.32 13.46 35.51
CA ASP A 322 -6.18 12.55 35.53
C ASP A 322 -4.86 13.32 35.21
N ILE A 323 -4.88 14.25 34.23
CA ILE A 323 -3.75 15.12 33.93
C ILE A 323 -3.39 15.99 35.13
N GLN A 324 -4.38 16.69 35.75
CA GLN A 324 -4.16 17.55 36.91
C GLN A 324 -3.57 16.74 38.07
N THR A 325 -4.10 15.56 38.35
CA THR A 325 -3.62 14.67 39.41
C THR A 325 -2.19 14.22 39.18
N ARG A 326 -1.86 13.86 37.94
CA ARG A 326 -0.51 13.38 37.57
C ARG A 326 0.50 14.54 37.57
N MET A 327 0.12 15.74 37.12
CA MET A 327 0.98 16.92 37.10
C MET A 327 1.32 17.43 38.50
N ALA A 328 0.47 17.19 39.48
CA ALA A 328 0.74 17.49 40.90
C ALA A 328 1.76 16.54 41.53
N GLN A 329 2.08 15.40 40.87
CA GLN A 329 3.06 14.43 41.36
C GLN A 329 4.42 14.65 40.69
N PRO A 330 5.54 14.40 41.42
CA PRO A 330 6.86 14.53 40.80
C PRO A 330 7.05 13.52 39.67
N TRP A 331 7.69 13.97 38.59
CA TRP A 331 8.18 13.15 37.51
C TRP A 331 9.58 12.70 37.84
N GLN A 332 9.84 11.39 37.78
CA GLN A 332 11.15 10.83 38.09
C GLN A 332 11.85 10.45 36.79
N ASN A 333 12.94 11.10 36.49
CA ASN A 333 13.97 10.54 35.63
C ASN A 333 15.07 9.97 36.53
N ARG A 334 15.93 9.05 36.02
CA ARG A 334 16.94 8.30 36.82
C ARG A 334 17.78 9.15 37.78
N ASP A 335 17.94 10.45 37.45
CA ASP A 335 18.77 11.35 38.22
C ASP A 335 18.05 12.63 38.73
N TYR A 336 16.78 12.86 38.41
CA TYR A 336 16.07 14.12 38.72
C TYR A 336 14.57 13.90 39.02
N GLN A 337 14.05 14.70 39.94
CA GLN A 337 12.61 14.82 40.21
C GLN A 337 12.12 16.20 39.77
N PHE A 338 11.03 16.24 39.00
CA PHE A 338 10.38 17.47 38.59
C PHE A 338 8.95 17.52 39.10
N ILE A 339 8.55 18.70 39.56
CA ILE A 339 7.14 19.05 39.72
C ILE A 339 6.84 20.07 38.63
N LEU A 340 5.94 19.75 37.72
CA LEU A 340 5.47 20.72 36.72
C LEU A 340 4.45 21.64 37.39
N PRO A 341 4.63 22.95 37.26
CA PRO A 341 3.70 23.93 37.80
C PRO A 341 2.34 23.92 37.09
#